data_d3cf741e1d312920590610e56d7ea4a4
#
_entry.id   d3cf741e1d312920590610e56d7ea4a4
#
_cell.length_a   1.000
_cell.length_b   1.000
_cell.length_c   1.000
_cell.angle_alpha   90.00
_cell.angle_beta   90.00
_cell.angle_gamma   90.00
#
_symmetry.space_group_name_H-M   'P 1'
#
loop_
_entity.id
_entity.type
_entity.pdbx_description
1 polymer ?
#
loop_
_entity_poly.entity_id
_entity_poly.type
_entity_poly.pdbx_seq_one_letter_code
_entity_poly.pdbx_strand_id
1 'polypeptide(L)'
;MEFIFGHDHVLTLPSIPYNPVFFSYAVITPSAATLYVDDSKLPEDVKSHLGDKITIRPYEAIFEDVTALSQDAFEAKDETEAKKKFLTSNRASWALNKALGGDDKVEETRSPVGDAKAVKNEVELEGMRQCHIRDGAALSEYFAWLEDQLLTKKAELDEVDGADKLEEIRKKHDKFMGLSFDTISSTGPNAAVIHYKPEKGACSVIDPKAIYLCDSGGQYHDGTTDTTRTLHFTEPTEMEKKAYTLVLKGNIALERAKFPKGTTGFALDAFARQFLWAEGLDYRHGTGHGVGSFLNVHEGPIGIGTRVQYSEVSLAVGNVISDEPGYYEDGKFGIRIENMVMVKEVETNHKFGDKPYLGFEHVTVTPHCRNLVDMSLLTADEKKFINEYHQEVFDKTSKYFDNDSLTLNWLKRETAPY
;
A
#
# COMPACT_ATOMS: atom_id res chain seq x y z
N MET A 1 16.27 8.57 6.91
CA MET A 1 15.27 9.45 7.56
C MET A 1 14.55 10.18 6.44
N GLU A 2 13.28 9.91 6.26
CA GLU A 2 12.48 10.43 5.16
C GLU A 2 11.61 11.56 5.69
N PHE A 3 11.65 12.72 5.06
CA PHE A 3 10.79 13.85 5.39
C PHE A 3 9.97 14.20 4.17
N ILE A 4 8.66 14.38 4.36
CA ILE A 4 7.69 14.74 3.35
C ILE A 4 7.50 16.25 3.40
N PHE A 5 7.62 16.91 2.25
CA PHE A 5 7.11 18.25 2.04
C PHE A 5 6.15 18.22 0.85
N GLY A 6 4.87 18.36 1.13
CA GLY A 6 3.85 18.51 0.11
C GLY A 6 3.38 19.95 0.04
N HIS A 7 3.49 20.57 -1.12
CA HIS A 7 2.56 21.58 -1.63
C HIS A 7 2.76 21.86 -3.14
N ASP A 8 1.69 22.25 -3.78
CA ASP A 8 1.34 22.43 -5.19
C ASP A 8 2.32 23.18 -6.10
N HIS A 9 3.56 22.83 -6.23
CA HIS A 9 4.40 23.33 -7.31
C HIS A 9 5.32 22.24 -7.87
N VAL A 10 5.33 22.21 -9.19
CA VAL A 10 6.12 21.34 -10.07
C VAL A 10 7.38 20.85 -9.37
N LEU A 11 7.27 19.66 -8.78
CA LEU A 11 8.43 18.95 -8.28
C LEU A 11 9.33 18.68 -9.48
N THR A 12 10.47 19.35 -9.52
CA THR A 12 11.58 18.84 -10.31
C THR A 12 11.71 17.36 -9.96
N LEU A 13 11.65 16.50 -10.93
CA LEU A 13 11.55 15.03 -10.87
C LEU A 13 11.95 14.44 -9.51
N PRO A 14 11.10 13.64 -8.85
CA PRO A 14 11.43 13.02 -7.58
C PRO A 14 12.74 12.25 -7.71
N SER A 15 13.58 12.33 -6.69
CA SER A 15 14.86 11.62 -6.67
C SER A 15 14.70 10.11 -6.56
N ILE A 16 13.51 9.66 -6.13
CA ILE A 16 13.15 8.26 -5.94
C ILE A 16 11.89 7.97 -6.75
N PRO A 17 11.90 6.96 -7.64
CA PRO A 17 10.70 6.58 -8.40
C PRO A 17 9.49 6.33 -7.50
N TYR A 18 8.31 6.74 -7.96
CA TYR A 18 7.02 6.53 -7.31
C TYR A 18 6.83 7.19 -5.93
N ASN A 19 7.82 7.95 -5.44
CA ASN A 19 7.74 8.63 -4.15
C ASN A 19 8.03 10.12 -4.31
N PRO A 20 7.20 11.02 -3.75
CA PRO A 20 7.38 12.47 -3.85
C PRO A 20 8.44 12.95 -2.85
N VAL A 21 9.65 12.39 -2.90
CA VAL A 21 10.74 12.63 -1.96
C VAL A 21 12.05 12.93 -2.67
N PHE A 22 12.97 13.54 -1.95
CA PHE A 22 14.33 13.83 -2.38
C PHE A 22 15.32 13.47 -1.26
N PHE A 23 16.59 13.33 -1.60
CA PHE A 23 17.63 13.00 -0.62
C PHE A 23 17.82 14.12 0.39
N SER A 24 17.75 13.78 1.67
CA SER A 24 18.01 14.70 2.77
C SER A 24 18.45 13.95 4.03
N TYR A 25 19.09 14.70 4.95
CA TYR A 25 19.31 14.24 6.32
C TYR A 25 18.69 15.24 7.28
N ALA A 26 18.38 14.80 8.48
CA ALA A 26 18.01 15.68 9.58
C ALA A 26 18.77 15.30 10.84
N VAL A 27 19.27 16.32 11.55
CA VAL A 27 19.83 16.19 12.88
C VAL A 27 18.93 16.91 13.85
N ILE A 28 18.43 16.21 14.87
CA ILE A 28 17.54 16.75 15.87
C ILE A 28 18.21 16.62 17.23
N THR A 29 18.33 17.74 17.93
CA THR A 29 18.80 17.82 19.31
C THR A 29 17.67 18.34 20.21
N PRO A 30 17.81 18.33 21.54
CA PRO A 30 16.79 18.89 22.42
C PRO A 30 16.42 20.37 22.17
N SER A 31 17.33 21.13 21.54
CA SER A 31 17.17 22.57 21.34
C SER A 31 17.17 23.03 19.87
N ALA A 32 17.49 22.15 18.91
CA ALA A 32 17.64 22.53 17.51
C ALA A 32 17.27 21.41 16.55
N ALA A 33 16.86 21.78 15.34
CA ALA A 33 16.70 20.87 14.20
C ALA A 33 17.44 21.44 12.99
N THR A 34 18.22 20.60 12.32
CA THR A 34 18.95 20.95 11.09
C THR A 34 18.55 20.01 9.97
N LEU A 35 18.16 20.57 8.84
CA LEU A 35 17.84 19.86 7.61
C LEU A 35 18.99 20.02 6.61
N TYR A 36 19.56 18.93 6.17
CA TYR A 36 20.61 18.87 5.16
C TYR A 36 20.01 18.45 3.83
N VAL A 37 20.04 19.36 2.86
CA VAL A 37 19.31 19.18 1.60
C VAL A 37 19.95 20.01 0.48
N ASP A 38 19.71 19.63 -0.76
CA ASP A 38 20.00 20.46 -1.92
C ASP A 38 19.03 21.67 -1.92
N ASP A 39 19.55 22.86 -1.73
CA ASP A 39 18.77 24.11 -1.61
C ASP A 39 17.86 24.36 -2.84
N SER A 40 18.26 23.86 -4.02
CA SER A 40 17.43 23.95 -5.23
C SER A 40 16.08 23.21 -5.12
N LYS A 41 15.93 22.31 -4.14
CA LYS A 41 14.68 21.58 -3.83
C LYS A 41 13.76 22.34 -2.88
N LEU A 42 14.18 23.49 -2.36
CA LEU A 42 13.43 24.27 -1.38
C LEU A 42 13.03 25.64 -1.96
N PRO A 43 11.86 25.76 -2.59
CA PRO A 43 11.32 27.06 -2.96
C PRO A 43 11.00 27.91 -1.73
N GLU A 44 10.85 29.22 -1.91
CA GLU A 44 10.72 30.20 -0.81
C GLU A 44 9.49 29.99 0.08
N ASP A 45 8.40 29.47 -0.46
CA ASP A 45 7.20 29.11 0.29
C ASP A 45 7.46 27.93 1.23
N VAL A 46 8.24 26.93 0.80
CA VAL A 46 8.68 25.81 1.65
C VAL A 46 9.62 26.30 2.74
N LYS A 47 10.60 27.19 2.42
CA LYS A 47 11.49 27.79 3.43
C LYS A 47 10.68 28.57 4.46
N SER A 48 9.71 29.35 4.00
CA SER A 48 8.78 30.09 4.87
C SER A 48 7.95 29.16 5.78
N HIS A 49 7.49 28.03 5.24
CA HIS A 49 6.75 27.01 6.00
C HIS A 49 7.60 26.36 7.09
N LEU A 50 8.88 26.05 6.80
CA LEU A 50 9.82 25.48 7.77
C LEU A 50 10.11 26.45 8.92
N GLY A 51 10.09 27.77 8.63
CA GLY A 51 10.29 28.83 9.61
C GLY A 51 11.69 28.87 10.20
N ASP A 52 11.88 29.76 11.18
CA ASP A 52 13.20 30.07 11.77
C ASP A 52 13.74 28.99 12.73
N LYS A 53 12.93 27.98 13.05
CA LYS A 53 13.31 26.92 14.01
C LYS A 53 14.14 25.80 13.36
N ILE A 54 14.17 25.74 12.04
CA ILE A 54 14.90 24.71 11.28
C ILE A 54 16.05 25.38 10.54
N THR A 55 17.25 24.94 10.85
CA THR A 55 18.46 25.38 10.13
C THR A 55 18.60 24.55 8.86
N ILE A 56 18.70 25.21 7.69
CA ILE A 56 18.93 24.55 6.42
C ILE A 56 20.43 24.57 6.11
N ARG A 57 20.99 23.41 5.75
CA ARG A 57 22.40 23.23 5.40
C ARG A 57 22.52 22.46 4.08
N PRO A 58 23.59 22.66 3.31
CA PRO A 58 23.87 21.84 2.13
C PRO A 58 23.90 20.34 2.46
N TYR A 59 23.38 19.51 1.56
CA TYR A 59 23.25 18.06 1.76
C TYR A 59 24.57 17.40 2.21
N GLU A 60 25.69 17.76 1.59
CA GLU A 60 27.02 17.18 1.84
C GLU A 60 27.60 17.60 3.19
N ALA A 61 27.15 18.71 3.79
CA ALA A 61 27.68 19.20 5.05
C ALA A 61 27.36 18.28 6.25
N ILE A 62 26.47 17.30 6.09
CA ILE A 62 26.08 16.37 7.15
C ILE A 62 27.30 15.69 7.81
N PHE A 63 28.26 15.21 7.02
CA PHE A 63 29.38 14.43 7.55
C PHE A 63 30.35 15.27 8.37
N GLU A 64 30.60 16.51 7.94
CA GLU A 64 31.43 17.47 8.69
C GLU A 64 30.72 17.85 10.01
N ASP A 65 29.47 18.26 9.92
CA ASP A 65 28.67 18.73 11.07
C ASP A 65 28.51 17.64 12.14
N VAL A 66 28.18 16.39 11.75
CA VAL A 66 28.01 15.30 12.74
C VAL A 66 29.33 14.84 13.32
N THR A 67 30.45 14.99 12.57
CA THR A 67 31.80 14.74 13.11
C THR A 67 32.14 15.75 14.19
N ALA A 68 31.89 17.04 13.93
CA ALA A 68 32.10 18.10 14.93
C ALA A 68 31.17 17.89 16.14
N LEU A 69 29.90 17.61 15.91
CA LEU A 69 28.93 17.31 16.98
C LEU A 69 29.38 16.13 17.85
N SER A 70 29.94 15.08 17.22
CA SER A 70 30.47 13.92 17.95
C SER A 70 31.69 14.27 18.80
N GLN A 71 32.62 15.09 18.28
CA GLN A 71 33.77 15.55 19.03
C GLN A 71 33.31 16.35 20.26
N ASP A 72 32.51 17.37 20.07
CA ASP A 72 32.01 18.24 21.14
C ASP A 72 31.25 17.44 22.24
N ALA A 73 30.41 16.50 21.85
CA ALA A 73 29.59 15.73 22.80
C ALA A 73 30.43 14.76 23.67
N PHE A 74 31.55 14.26 23.17
CA PHE A 74 32.38 13.28 23.89
C PHE A 74 33.63 13.87 24.51
N GLU A 75 33.99 15.13 24.20
CA GLU A 75 35.09 15.89 24.85
C GLU A 75 34.61 16.62 26.11
N ALA A 76 33.29 16.81 26.28
CA ALA A 76 32.74 17.40 27.51
C ALA A 76 33.01 16.50 28.72
N LYS A 77 33.79 17.02 29.68
CA LYS A 77 34.36 16.29 30.83
C LYS A 77 33.38 16.06 31.98
N ASP A 78 32.10 15.88 31.73
CA ASP A 78 31.16 15.59 32.82
C ASP A 78 31.02 14.05 32.98
N GLU A 79 31.80 13.49 33.93
CA GLU A 79 31.83 12.06 34.24
C GLU A 79 30.51 11.50 34.80
N THR A 80 29.53 12.35 35.08
CA THR A 80 28.24 11.96 35.67
C THR A 80 27.15 11.66 34.64
N GLU A 81 27.29 12.06 33.39
CA GLU A 81 26.38 11.65 32.33
C GLU A 81 26.82 10.29 31.79
N ALA A 82 26.07 9.26 32.10
CA ALA A 82 26.19 7.94 31.47
C ALA A 82 26.36 8.14 29.97
N LYS A 83 27.35 7.47 29.37
CA LYS A 83 27.76 7.58 27.95
C LYS A 83 26.52 7.57 27.06
N LYS A 84 25.96 8.75 26.75
CA LYS A 84 24.84 8.92 25.84
C LYS A 84 25.33 8.60 24.44
N LYS A 85 24.68 7.67 23.77
CA LYS A 85 24.97 7.38 22.37
C LYS A 85 24.11 8.23 21.45
N PHE A 86 24.61 8.48 20.24
CA PHE A 86 23.77 9.01 19.17
C PHE A 86 22.81 7.93 18.69
N LEU A 87 21.55 8.27 18.57
CA LEU A 87 20.55 7.36 18.01
C LEU A 87 20.51 7.53 16.48
N THR A 88 20.64 6.44 15.75
CA THR A 88 20.50 6.40 14.30
C THR A 88 19.51 5.33 13.88
N SER A 89 18.95 5.49 12.67
CA SER A 89 18.19 4.40 12.06
C SER A 89 19.12 3.22 11.76
N ASN A 90 18.63 2.00 11.98
CA ASN A 90 19.31 0.77 11.53
C ASN A 90 19.45 0.67 9.99
N ARG A 91 18.94 1.65 9.24
CA ARG A 91 19.12 1.85 7.80
C ARG A 91 20.09 2.98 7.47
N ALA A 92 20.71 3.59 8.48
CA ALA A 92 21.70 4.64 8.27
C ALA A 92 22.92 4.10 7.50
N SER A 93 23.55 4.97 6.68
CA SER A 93 24.75 4.57 5.95
C SER A 93 25.91 4.33 6.91
N TRP A 94 26.79 3.39 6.57
CA TRP A 94 28.02 3.18 7.31
C TRP A 94 28.90 4.45 7.40
N ALA A 95 28.85 5.29 6.36
CA ALA A 95 29.57 6.57 6.36
C ALA A 95 29.07 7.51 7.47
N LEU A 96 27.74 7.56 7.70
CA LEU A 96 27.15 8.35 8.78
C LEU A 96 27.52 7.79 10.15
N ASN A 97 27.43 6.47 10.35
CA ASN A 97 27.87 5.80 11.58
C ASN A 97 29.33 6.14 11.90
N LYS A 98 30.22 6.03 10.91
CA LYS A 98 31.63 6.37 11.06
C LYS A 98 31.87 7.85 11.40
N ALA A 99 31.16 8.77 10.76
CA ALA A 99 31.26 10.21 11.05
C ALA A 99 30.83 10.55 12.48
N LEU A 100 29.86 9.83 13.03
CA LEU A 100 29.41 9.93 14.42
C LEU A 100 30.38 9.28 15.43
N GLY A 101 31.43 8.60 14.97
CA GLY A 101 32.46 8.01 15.81
C GLY A 101 32.38 6.49 16.01
N GLY A 102 31.54 5.82 15.21
CA GLY A 102 31.42 4.36 15.15
C GLY A 102 30.53 3.75 16.23
N ASP A 103 30.51 2.43 16.27
CA ASP A 103 29.57 1.61 17.09
C ASP A 103 29.66 1.89 18.59
N ASP A 104 30.80 2.33 19.08
CA ASP A 104 30.95 2.70 20.50
C ASP A 104 30.17 3.96 20.88
N LYS A 105 29.91 4.85 19.92
CA LYS A 105 29.21 6.12 20.10
C LYS A 105 27.82 6.16 19.48
N VAL A 106 27.45 5.15 18.71
CA VAL A 106 26.19 5.06 18.00
C VAL A 106 25.36 3.90 18.56
N GLU A 107 24.07 4.13 18.70
CA GLU A 107 23.07 3.10 18.95
C GLU A 107 22.11 3.08 17.78
N GLU A 108 22.10 1.97 17.07
CA GLU A 108 21.15 1.73 15.99
C GLU A 108 19.80 1.32 16.56
N THR A 109 18.76 1.99 16.15
CA THR A 109 17.40 1.68 16.57
C THR A 109 16.42 1.77 15.39
N ARG A 110 15.23 1.20 15.55
CA ARG A 110 14.17 1.47 14.59
C ARG A 110 13.81 2.95 14.65
N SER A 111 13.59 3.57 13.47
CA SER A 111 13.27 4.99 13.40
C SER A 111 11.98 5.34 14.15
N PRO A 112 12.01 6.19 15.17
CA PRO A 112 10.79 6.66 15.84
C PRO A 112 9.88 7.47 14.92
N VAL A 113 10.43 8.07 13.86
CA VAL A 113 9.64 8.74 12.82
C VAL A 113 8.85 7.71 12.01
N GLY A 114 9.46 6.56 11.67
CA GLY A 114 8.76 5.46 11.00
C GLY A 114 7.60 4.92 11.84
N ASP A 115 7.82 4.74 13.14
CA ASP A 115 6.76 4.29 14.06
C ASP A 115 5.62 5.32 14.16
N ALA A 116 5.94 6.61 14.25
CA ALA A 116 4.95 7.69 14.31
C ALA A 116 4.15 7.82 13.01
N LYS A 117 4.80 7.70 11.84
CA LYS A 117 4.14 7.74 10.53
C LYS A 117 3.22 6.54 10.27
N ALA A 118 3.55 5.37 10.82
CA ALA A 118 2.73 4.17 10.67
C ALA A 118 1.33 4.34 11.28
N VAL A 119 1.16 5.22 12.27
CA VAL A 119 -0.11 5.57 12.89
C VAL A 119 -0.61 6.87 12.29
N LYS A 120 -1.51 6.76 11.31
CA LYS A 120 -2.07 7.90 10.58
C LYS A 120 -3.03 8.70 11.46
N ASN A 121 -2.97 10.02 11.33
CA ASN A 121 -3.94 10.91 11.95
C ASN A 121 -5.27 10.95 11.18
N GLU A 122 -6.29 11.61 11.74
CA GLU A 122 -7.63 11.65 11.13
C GLU A 122 -7.65 12.30 9.73
N VAL A 123 -6.76 13.26 9.45
CA VAL A 123 -6.68 13.90 8.13
C VAL A 123 -6.10 12.93 7.10
N GLU A 124 -5.06 12.20 7.46
CA GLU A 124 -4.45 11.16 6.61
C GLU A 124 -5.43 9.99 6.38
N LEU A 125 -6.14 9.53 7.43
CA LEU A 125 -7.13 8.46 7.31
C LEU A 125 -8.29 8.87 6.39
N GLU A 126 -8.80 10.10 6.51
CA GLU A 126 -9.83 10.59 5.59
C GLU A 126 -9.29 10.75 4.18
N GLY A 127 -8.06 11.22 4.03
CA GLY A 127 -7.37 11.27 2.74
C GLY A 127 -7.28 9.90 2.08
N MET A 128 -6.92 8.86 2.84
CA MET A 128 -6.89 7.47 2.37
C MET A 128 -8.27 7.00 1.90
N ARG A 129 -9.35 7.32 2.62
CA ARG A 129 -10.71 7.01 2.15
C ARG A 129 -11.04 7.68 0.83
N GLN A 130 -10.74 8.96 0.70
CA GLN A 130 -11.07 9.75 -0.49
C GLN A 130 -10.24 9.36 -1.71
N CYS A 131 -8.94 9.09 -1.56
CA CYS A 131 -8.12 8.66 -2.69
C CYS A 131 -8.54 7.28 -3.21
N HIS A 132 -8.94 6.34 -2.34
CA HIS A 132 -9.44 5.04 -2.76
C HIS A 132 -10.80 5.09 -3.45
N ILE A 133 -11.66 6.07 -3.13
CA ILE A 133 -12.91 6.29 -3.88
C ILE A 133 -12.60 6.75 -5.31
N ARG A 134 -11.67 7.68 -5.49
CA ARG A 134 -11.25 8.13 -6.83
C ARG A 134 -10.57 7.03 -7.61
N ASP A 135 -9.68 6.29 -6.96
CA ASP A 135 -8.97 5.17 -7.58
C ASP A 135 -9.89 4.01 -7.94
N GLY A 136 -10.88 3.69 -7.08
CA GLY A 136 -11.90 2.70 -7.38
C GLY A 136 -12.78 3.06 -8.57
N ALA A 137 -13.07 4.36 -8.75
CA ALA A 137 -13.73 4.85 -9.95
C ALA A 137 -12.82 4.69 -11.19
N ALA A 138 -11.53 5.03 -11.09
CA ALA A 138 -10.57 4.85 -12.18
C ALA A 138 -10.42 3.39 -12.59
N LEU A 139 -10.30 2.46 -11.62
CA LEU A 139 -10.25 1.03 -11.86
C LEU A 139 -11.54 0.50 -12.51
N SER A 140 -12.70 0.97 -12.07
CA SER A 140 -13.99 0.58 -12.67
C SER A 140 -14.10 1.06 -14.12
N GLU A 141 -13.66 2.31 -14.43
CA GLU A 141 -13.59 2.81 -15.81
C GLU A 141 -12.65 1.96 -16.67
N TYR A 142 -11.48 1.62 -16.12
CA TYR A 142 -10.49 0.83 -16.81
C TYR A 142 -10.98 -0.59 -17.12
N PHE A 143 -11.55 -1.30 -16.16
CA PHE A 143 -12.00 -2.67 -16.37
C PHE A 143 -13.19 -2.74 -17.33
N ALA A 144 -14.10 -1.79 -17.27
CA ALA A 144 -15.19 -1.67 -18.24
C ALA A 144 -14.66 -1.39 -19.64
N TRP A 145 -13.70 -0.49 -19.77
CA TRP A 145 -13.04 -0.19 -21.04
C TRP A 145 -12.30 -1.42 -21.59
N LEU A 146 -11.51 -2.11 -20.75
CA LEU A 146 -10.73 -3.27 -21.18
C LEU A 146 -11.65 -4.39 -21.67
N GLU A 147 -12.71 -4.69 -20.95
CA GLU A 147 -13.70 -5.69 -21.36
C GLU A 147 -14.32 -5.35 -22.72
N ASP A 148 -14.73 -4.10 -22.93
CA ASP A 148 -15.30 -3.67 -24.22
C ASP A 148 -14.28 -3.78 -25.38
N GLN A 149 -13.03 -3.39 -25.14
CA GLN A 149 -11.96 -3.54 -26.14
C GLN A 149 -11.78 -5.01 -26.54
N LEU A 150 -11.66 -5.89 -25.54
CA LEU A 150 -11.37 -7.31 -25.77
C LEU A 150 -12.56 -8.07 -26.36
N LEU A 151 -13.78 -7.85 -25.83
CA LEU A 151 -14.96 -8.66 -26.19
C LEU A 151 -15.78 -8.07 -27.35
N THR A 152 -15.93 -6.76 -27.39
CA THR A 152 -16.80 -6.09 -28.38
C THR A 152 -15.98 -5.65 -29.59
N LYS A 153 -14.88 -4.95 -29.37
CA LYS A 153 -14.06 -4.38 -30.46
C LYS A 153 -13.02 -5.35 -30.97
N LYS A 154 -12.74 -6.44 -30.24
CA LYS A 154 -11.73 -7.45 -30.60
C LYS A 154 -10.34 -6.83 -30.85
N ALA A 155 -10.01 -5.82 -30.04
CA ALA A 155 -8.72 -5.14 -30.12
C ALA A 155 -7.60 -6.08 -29.61
N GLU A 156 -6.45 -6.03 -30.27
CA GLU A 156 -5.22 -6.65 -29.77
C GLU A 156 -4.51 -5.62 -28.89
N LEU A 157 -4.58 -5.80 -27.59
CA LEU A 157 -3.90 -4.97 -26.58
C LEU A 157 -2.89 -5.82 -25.84
N ASP A 158 -1.68 -5.35 -25.69
CA ASP A 158 -0.72 -6.01 -24.81
C ASP A 158 -0.83 -5.52 -23.36
N GLU A 159 -0.11 -6.16 -22.45
CA GLU A 159 -0.13 -5.87 -21.02
C GLU A 159 0.35 -4.44 -20.71
N VAL A 160 1.27 -3.88 -21.53
CA VAL A 160 1.72 -2.48 -21.40
C VAL A 160 0.61 -1.51 -21.82
N ASP A 161 -0.10 -1.80 -22.92
CA ASP A 161 -1.23 -0.97 -23.37
C ASP A 161 -2.32 -0.89 -22.28
N GLY A 162 -2.53 -2.00 -21.54
CA GLY A 162 -3.40 -2.03 -20.38
C GLY A 162 -2.92 -1.13 -19.23
N ALA A 163 -1.64 -1.26 -18.85
CA ALA A 163 -1.03 -0.47 -17.79
C ALA A 163 -1.06 1.04 -18.10
N ASP A 164 -0.65 1.41 -19.33
CA ASP A 164 -0.63 2.81 -19.79
C ASP A 164 -2.04 3.42 -19.79
N LYS A 165 -3.04 2.63 -20.21
CA LYS A 165 -4.44 3.09 -20.22
C LYS A 165 -4.97 3.34 -18.82
N LEU A 166 -4.64 2.50 -17.86
CA LEU A 166 -5.03 2.70 -16.47
C LEU A 166 -4.42 3.99 -15.91
N GLU A 167 -3.14 4.24 -16.17
CA GLU A 167 -2.49 5.49 -15.76
C GLU A 167 -3.13 6.72 -16.43
N GLU A 168 -3.46 6.64 -17.73
CA GLU A 168 -4.18 7.71 -18.44
C GLU A 168 -5.53 8.04 -17.76
N ILE A 169 -6.26 7.01 -17.31
CA ILE A 169 -7.53 7.19 -16.61
C ILE A 169 -7.31 7.83 -15.24
N ARG A 170 -6.34 7.36 -14.45
CA ARG A 170 -5.99 7.94 -13.15
C ARG A 170 -5.62 9.42 -13.24
N LYS A 171 -4.91 9.84 -14.30
CA LYS A 171 -4.55 11.26 -14.56
C LYS A 171 -5.74 12.21 -14.68
N LYS A 172 -6.96 11.71 -14.89
CA LYS A 172 -8.18 12.52 -14.94
C LYS A 172 -8.75 12.83 -13.56
N HIS A 173 -8.33 12.11 -12.54
CA HIS A 173 -8.84 12.26 -11.18
C HIS A 173 -8.06 13.31 -10.39
N ASP A 174 -8.80 14.07 -9.58
CA ASP A 174 -8.22 15.10 -8.73
C ASP A 174 -7.14 14.54 -7.80
N LYS A 175 -6.10 15.35 -7.57
CA LYS A 175 -4.99 15.07 -6.67
C LYS A 175 -4.07 13.91 -7.09
N PHE A 176 -4.26 13.29 -8.25
CA PHE A 176 -3.35 12.27 -8.75
C PHE A 176 -1.99 12.89 -9.08
N MET A 177 -0.91 12.30 -8.57
CA MET A 177 0.46 12.81 -8.72
C MET A 177 1.38 11.86 -9.48
N GLY A 178 0.98 10.62 -9.67
CA GLY A 178 1.75 9.58 -10.35
C GLY A 178 1.40 8.20 -9.82
N LEU A 179 2.02 7.18 -10.35
CA LEU A 179 1.86 5.81 -9.87
C LEU A 179 2.53 5.64 -8.50
N SER A 180 2.02 4.72 -7.66
CA SER A 180 2.66 4.33 -6.40
C SER A 180 3.70 3.23 -6.58
N PHE A 181 3.63 2.50 -7.71
CA PHE A 181 4.61 1.50 -8.18
C PHE A 181 4.37 1.16 -9.66
N ASP A 182 5.25 0.37 -10.28
CA ASP A 182 5.04 -0.15 -11.65
C ASP A 182 3.78 -1.02 -11.70
N THR A 183 2.83 -0.66 -12.53
CA THR A 183 1.59 -1.44 -12.68
C THR A 183 1.88 -2.87 -13.14
N ILE A 184 1.39 -3.85 -12.40
CA ILE A 184 1.35 -5.26 -12.79
C ILE A 184 0.08 -5.48 -13.61
N SER A 185 0.23 -5.51 -14.92
CA SER A 185 -0.83 -5.88 -15.86
C SER A 185 -0.40 -7.20 -16.50
N SER A 186 -1.09 -8.29 -16.18
CA SER A 186 -0.60 -9.63 -16.50
C SER A 186 -1.71 -10.60 -16.90
N THR A 187 -1.48 -11.35 -17.98
CA THR A 187 -2.45 -12.32 -18.50
C THR A 187 -1.89 -13.75 -18.48
N GLY A 188 -2.72 -14.73 -18.17
CA GLY A 188 -2.38 -16.14 -18.15
C GLY A 188 -1.13 -16.46 -17.32
N PRO A 189 -0.09 -17.09 -17.89
CA PRO A 189 1.14 -17.46 -17.17
C PRO A 189 1.88 -16.30 -16.49
N ASN A 190 1.82 -15.10 -17.08
CA ASN A 190 2.48 -13.92 -16.51
C ASN A 190 1.87 -13.53 -15.16
N ALA A 191 0.57 -13.79 -14.94
CA ALA A 191 -0.10 -13.57 -13.68
C ALA A 191 0.44 -14.44 -12.54
N ALA A 192 1.13 -15.54 -12.84
CA ALA A 192 1.79 -16.38 -11.84
C ALA A 192 3.11 -15.78 -11.32
N VAL A 193 3.65 -14.74 -11.96
CA VAL A 193 4.85 -14.05 -11.52
C VAL A 193 4.43 -12.91 -10.58
N ILE A 194 4.67 -13.08 -9.28
CA ILE A 194 4.13 -12.22 -8.20
C ILE A 194 4.42 -10.73 -8.42
N HIS A 195 5.64 -10.39 -8.83
CA HIS A 195 6.08 -9.02 -9.14
C HIS A 195 6.37 -8.88 -10.64
N TYR A 196 5.42 -9.28 -11.47
CA TYR A 196 5.54 -9.14 -12.91
C TYR A 196 5.56 -7.67 -13.31
N LYS A 197 6.45 -7.34 -14.24
CA LYS A 197 6.49 -6.03 -14.87
C LYS A 197 6.40 -6.22 -16.39
N PRO A 198 5.33 -5.76 -17.04
CA PRO A 198 5.24 -5.82 -18.48
C PRO A 198 6.25 -4.87 -19.13
N GLU A 199 6.95 -5.38 -20.16
CA GLU A 199 7.88 -4.58 -20.95
C GLU A 199 7.47 -4.61 -22.43
N LYS A 200 7.35 -3.44 -23.05
CA LYS A 200 6.91 -3.34 -24.44
C LYS A 200 7.80 -4.17 -25.39
N GLY A 201 7.17 -5.02 -26.17
CA GLY A 201 7.85 -5.95 -27.09
C GLY A 201 8.30 -7.28 -26.45
N ALA A 202 8.18 -7.44 -25.13
CA ALA A 202 8.45 -8.69 -24.42
C ALA A 202 7.25 -9.22 -23.62
N CYS A 203 6.22 -8.39 -23.42
CA CYS A 203 4.98 -8.76 -22.73
C CYS A 203 4.01 -9.52 -23.66
N SER A 204 2.96 -10.08 -23.07
CA SER A 204 1.92 -10.83 -23.78
C SER A 204 0.80 -9.93 -24.29
N VAL A 205 0.12 -10.37 -25.35
CA VAL A 205 -1.21 -9.84 -25.70
C VAL A 205 -2.22 -10.35 -24.67
N ILE A 206 -3.07 -9.48 -24.16
CA ILE A 206 -4.08 -9.84 -23.17
C ILE A 206 -5.08 -10.81 -23.77
N ASP A 207 -5.14 -12.03 -23.24
CA ASP A 207 -6.07 -13.07 -23.69
C ASP A 207 -7.38 -13.00 -22.88
N PRO A 208 -8.53 -12.67 -23.51
CA PRO A 208 -9.80 -12.64 -22.82
C PRO A 208 -10.27 -13.99 -22.28
N LYS A 209 -9.65 -15.08 -22.71
CA LYS A 209 -9.96 -16.47 -22.28
C LYS A 209 -9.04 -16.96 -21.16
N ALA A 210 -8.17 -16.13 -20.66
CA ALA A 210 -7.27 -16.44 -19.57
C ALA A 210 -7.50 -15.49 -18.39
N ILE A 211 -6.99 -15.84 -17.23
CA ILE A 211 -6.92 -14.93 -16.07
C ILE A 211 -6.17 -13.65 -16.49
N TYR A 212 -6.72 -12.52 -16.08
CA TYR A 212 -6.08 -11.22 -16.11
C TYR A 212 -5.94 -10.70 -14.67
N LEU A 213 -4.71 -10.50 -14.22
CA LEU A 213 -4.39 -9.94 -12.91
C LEU A 213 -3.86 -8.52 -13.10
N CYS A 214 -4.51 -7.57 -12.46
CA CYS A 214 -4.09 -6.17 -12.43
C CYS A 214 -3.85 -5.75 -10.99
N ASP A 215 -2.59 -5.46 -10.69
CA ASP A 215 -2.14 -4.90 -9.42
C ASP A 215 -1.55 -3.52 -9.68
N SER A 216 -2.10 -2.49 -9.03
CA SER A 216 -1.79 -1.12 -9.38
C SER A 216 -2.23 -0.14 -8.30
N GLY A 217 -1.53 0.98 -8.25
CA GLY A 217 -1.85 2.05 -7.32
C GLY A 217 -1.38 3.41 -7.78
N GLY A 218 -1.80 4.44 -7.08
CA GLY A 218 -1.46 5.83 -7.32
C GLY A 218 -1.07 6.58 -6.07
N GLN A 219 -0.15 7.53 -6.25
CA GLN A 219 0.12 8.58 -5.29
C GLN A 219 -0.87 9.71 -5.53
N TYR A 220 -1.63 10.05 -4.50
CA TYR A 220 -2.53 11.21 -4.46
C TYR A 220 -2.05 12.15 -3.36
N HIS A 221 -2.26 13.47 -3.50
CA HIS A 221 -1.87 14.43 -2.45
C HIS A 221 -2.41 14.08 -1.06
N ASP A 222 -3.51 13.35 -0.99
CA ASP A 222 -4.18 12.99 0.25
C ASP A 222 -4.07 11.51 0.63
N GLY A 223 -3.29 10.71 -0.13
CA GLY A 223 -3.06 9.31 0.22
C GLY A 223 -2.34 8.52 -0.86
N THR A 224 -2.14 7.24 -0.58
CA THR A 224 -1.53 6.26 -1.49
C THR A 224 -2.49 5.11 -1.68
N THR A 225 -2.72 4.68 -2.92
CA THR A 225 -3.55 3.51 -3.20
C THR A 225 -2.71 2.33 -3.65
N ASP A 226 -3.23 1.14 -3.32
CA ASP A 226 -2.74 -0.16 -3.72
C ASP A 226 -3.92 -1.10 -3.85
N THR A 227 -4.10 -1.73 -5.00
CA THR A 227 -5.27 -2.57 -5.25
C THR A 227 -4.98 -3.61 -6.30
N THR A 228 -5.16 -4.88 -5.96
CA THR A 228 -5.17 -5.96 -6.94
C THR A 228 -6.58 -6.46 -7.20
N ARG A 229 -6.90 -6.60 -8.48
CA ARG A 229 -8.07 -7.36 -8.94
C ARG A 229 -7.66 -8.38 -9.99
N THR A 230 -8.20 -9.58 -9.84
CA THR A 230 -8.10 -10.65 -10.81
C THR A 230 -9.44 -10.79 -11.53
N LEU A 231 -9.42 -10.80 -12.86
CA LEU A 231 -10.59 -10.87 -13.73
C LEU A 231 -10.48 -12.03 -14.71
N HIS A 232 -11.63 -12.42 -15.25
CA HIS A 232 -11.75 -13.30 -16.41
C HIS A 232 -12.90 -12.84 -17.29
N PHE A 233 -12.65 -12.58 -18.56
CA PHE A 233 -13.63 -11.92 -19.44
C PHE A 233 -14.56 -12.89 -20.17
N THR A 234 -14.29 -14.19 -20.13
CA THR A 234 -15.12 -15.23 -20.74
C THR A 234 -15.44 -16.32 -19.70
N GLU A 235 -15.40 -17.60 -20.04
CA GLU A 235 -15.72 -18.73 -19.16
C GLU A 235 -14.44 -19.23 -18.47
N PRO A 236 -14.27 -18.98 -17.16
CA PRO A 236 -13.15 -19.52 -16.41
C PRO A 236 -13.27 -21.02 -16.16
N THR A 237 -12.15 -21.70 -15.97
CA THR A 237 -12.11 -23.11 -15.58
C THR A 237 -12.58 -23.30 -14.12
N GLU A 238 -12.99 -24.51 -13.78
CA GLU A 238 -13.38 -24.86 -12.41
C GLU A 238 -12.25 -24.62 -11.39
N MET A 239 -10.99 -24.84 -11.79
CA MET A 239 -9.83 -24.59 -10.91
C MET A 239 -9.61 -23.10 -10.69
N GLU A 240 -9.76 -22.27 -11.70
CA GLU A 240 -9.66 -20.80 -11.56
C GLU A 240 -10.75 -20.24 -10.65
N LYS A 241 -12.01 -20.69 -10.83
CA LYS A 241 -13.13 -20.33 -9.94
C LYS A 241 -12.87 -20.76 -8.50
N LYS A 242 -12.45 -22.02 -8.31
CA LYS A 242 -12.15 -22.56 -6.99
C LYS A 242 -11.04 -21.77 -6.31
N ALA A 243 -9.92 -21.60 -6.99
CA ALA A 243 -8.75 -20.88 -6.44
C ALA A 243 -9.11 -19.42 -6.10
N TYR A 244 -9.80 -18.71 -7.01
CA TYR A 244 -10.27 -17.35 -6.76
C TYR A 244 -11.17 -17.26 -5.53
N THR A 245 -12.11 -18.18 -5.41
CA THR A 245 -13.05 -18.18 -4.28
C THR A 245 -12.35 -18.49 -2.95
N LEU A 246 -11.37 -19.38 -2.93
CA LEU A 246 -10.57 -19.66 -1.72
C LEU A 246 -9.75 -18.43 -1.29
N VAL A 247 -9.13 -17.73 -2.25
CA VAL A 247 -8.42 -16.47 -2.00
C VAL A 247 -9.39 -15.39 -1.47
N LEU A 248 -10.55 -15.24 -2.10
CA LEU A 248 -11.59 -14.29 -1.65
C LEU A 248 -12.08 -14.59 -0.23
N LYS A 249 -12.27 -15.86 0.11
CA LYS A 249 -12.63 -16.27 1.48
C LYS A 249 -11.54 -15.89 2.50
N GLY A 250 -10.27 -16.02 2.12
CA GLY A 250 -9.13 -15.60 2.93
C GLY A 250 -9.12 -14.09 3.16
N ASN A 251 -9.30 -13.30 2.12
CA ASN A 251 -9.42 -11.85 2.18
C ASN A 251 -10.58 -11.42 3.09
N ILE A 252 -11.78 -11.97 2.88
CA ILE A 252 -12.96 -11.70 3.74
C ILE A 252 -12.70 -12.09 5.20
N ALA A 253 -12.05 -13.22 5.46
CA ALA A 253 -11.82 -13.70 6.82
C ALA A 253 -10.86 -12.79 7.58
N LEU A 254 -9.82 -12.29 6.92
CA LEU A 254 -8.88 -11.33 7.51
C LEU A 254 -9.56 -9.98 7.74
N GLU A 255 -10.26 -9.44 6.75
CA GLU A 255 -10.96 -8.15 6.85
C GLU A 255 -12.02 -8.13 7.97
N ARG A 256 -12.69 -9.26 8.22
CA ARG A 256 -13.68 -9.42 9.31
C ARG A 256 -13.07 -9.77 10.67
N ALA A 257 -11.75 -9.95 10.75
CA ALA A 257 -11.11 -10.35 12.00
C ALA A 257 -11.31 -9.30 13.10
N LYS A 258 -11.60 -9.76 14.31
CA LYS A 258 -11.58 -8.97 15.54
C LYS A 258 -10.54 -9.55 16.47
N PHE A 259 -9.68 -8.70 17.02
CA PHE A 259 -8.55 -9.14 17.81
C PHE A 259 -8.24 -8.19 18.96
N PRO A 260 -7.69 -8.66 20.09
CA PRO A 260 -7.34 -7.79 21.20
C PRO A 260 -6.14 -6.88 20.85
N LYS A 261 -6.13 -5.66 21.38
CA LYS A 261 -4.97 -4.76 21.30
C LYS A 261 -3.70 -5.47 21.78
N GLY A 262 -2.63 -5.34 21.00
CA GLY A 262 -1.37 -6.04 21.20
C GLY A 262 -1.19 -7.26 20.29
N THR A 263 -2.17 -7.56 19.44
CA THR A 263 -2.04 -8.58 18.39
C THR A 263 -1.15 -8.06 17.28
N THR A 264 -0.31 -8.94 16.74
CA THR A 264 0.62 -8.66 15.65
C THR A 264 0.10 -9.24 14.34
N GLY A 265 0.59 -8.73 13.21
CA GLY A 265 0.20 -9.25 11.89
C GLY A 265 0.63 -10.71 11.67
N PHE A 266 1.67 -11.17 12.34
CA PHE A 266 2.05 -12.60 12.33
C PHE A 266 0.91 -13.52 12.81
N ALA A 267 0.19 -13.12 13.86
CA ALA A 267 -0.92 -13.90 14.39
C ALA A 267 -2.16 -13.88 13.47
N LEU A 268 -2.31 -12.86 12.63
CA LEU A 268 -3.47 -12.69 11.77
C LEU A 268 -3.32 -13.34 10.38
N ASP A 269 -2.11 -13.63 9.94
CA ASP A 269 -1.82 -14.18 8.62
C ASP A 269 -2.60 -15.48 8.31
N ALA A 270 -2.77 -16.33 9.32
CA ALA A 270 -3.50 -17.59 9.18
C ALA A 270 -4.97 -17.41 8.77
N PHE A 271 -5.61 -16.26 9.09
CA PHE A 271 -6.98 -16.00 8.65
C PHE A 271 -7.09 -15.94 7.13
N ALA A 272 -6.09 -15.37 6.47
CA ALA A 272 -6.05 -15.29 5.02
C ALA A 272 -5.72 -16.62 4.35
N ARG A 273 -4.87 -17.47 4.98
CA ARG A 273 -4.37 -18.70 4.37
C ARG A 273 -5.23 -19.92 4.62
N GLN A 274 -6.06 -19.95 5.65
CA GLN A 274 -6.73 -21.15 6.15
C GLN A 274 -7.52 -21.92 5.08
N PHE A 275 -8.15 -21.24 4.14
CA PHE A 275 -8.98 -21.88 3.10
C PHE A 275 -8.12 -22.50 2.00
N LEU A 276 -6.98 -21.91 1.68
CA LEU A 276 -5.99 -22.52 0.79
C LEU A 276 -5.32 -23.72 1.45
N TRP A 277 -4.91 -23.59 2.72
CA TRP A 277 -4.30 -24.68 3.47
C TRP A 277 -5.20 -25.90 3.61
N ALA A 278 -6.51 -25.70 3.76
CA ALA A 278 -7.48 -26.79 3.82
C ALA A 278 -7.49 -27.65 2.53
N GLU A 279 -7.07 -27.08 1.40
CA GLU A 279 -6.94 -27.75 0.10
C GLU A 279 -5.49 -28.13 -0.24
N GLY A 280 -4.53 -27.93 0.67
CA GLY A 280 -3.11 -28.16 0.44
C GLY A 280 -2.45 -27.14 -0.49
N LEU A 281 -3.07 -25.95 -0.63
CA LEU A 281 -2.59 -24.82 -1.43
C LEU A 281 -2.00 -23.73 -0.52
N ASP A 282 -1.16 -22.85 -1.07
CA ASP A 282 -0.57 -21.71 -0.35
C ASP A 282 -0.01 -20.68 -1.34
N TYR A 283 0.49 -19.55 -0.81
CA TYR A 283 1.23 -18.53 -1.55
C TYR A 283 2.52 -18.13 -0.81
N ARG A 284 3.51 -17.59 -1.56
CA ARG A 284 4.90 -17.39 -1.09
C ARG A 284 5.26 -15.96 -0.75
N HIS A 285 4.29 -15.06 -0.62
CA HIS A 285 4.50 -13.67 -0.22
C HIS A 285 3.82 -13.34 1.11
N GLY A 286 4.04 -12.15 1.64
CA GLY A 286 3.30 -11.64 2.79
C GLY A 286 1.83 -11.42 2.46
N THR A 287 0.97 -11.54 3.44
CA THR A 287 -0.47 -11.29 3.26
C THR A 287 -0.79 -9.80 3.24
N GLY A 288 0.11 -8.97 3.77
CA GLY A 288 -0.07 -7.53 3.75
C GLY A 288 1.12 -6.78 4.32
N HIS A 289 1.20 -5.52 3.95
CA HIS A 289 2.22 -4.57 4.38
C HIS A 289 1.59 -3.25 4.79
N GLY A 290 2.29 -2.46 5.60
CA GLY A 290 1.88 -1.09 5.88
C GLY A 290 1.98 -0.21 4.63
N VAL A 291 1.13 0.81 4.56
CA VAL A 291 1.10 1.78 3.45
C VAL A 291 1.18 3.20 4.00
N GLY A 292 1.97 4.03 3.35
CA GLY A 292 2.12 5.44 3.67
C GLY A 292 0.97 6.30 3.17
N SER A 293 1.02 7.60 3.47
CA SER A 293 0.08 8.59 2.95
C SER A 293 0.83 9.55 2.03
N PHE A 294 0.53 9.50 0.74
CA PHE A 294 1.25 10.19 -0.33
C PHE A 294 2.74 9.79 -0.42
N LEU A 295 3.07 8.61 0.07
CA LEU A 295 4.46 8.13 0.18
C LEU A 295 4.43 6.63 0.43
N ASN A 296 5.51 5.94 0.01
CA ASN A 296 5.80 4.56 0.42
C ASN A 296 4.58 3.62 0.34
N VAL A 297 4.29 3.11 -0.82
CA VAL A 297 3.30 2.03 -0.93
C VAL A 297 3.65 0.87 0.02
N HIS A 298 4.93 0.56 0.19
CA HIS A 298 5.42 -0.31 1.25
C HIS A 298 6.01 0.54 2.39
N GLU A 299 5.26 0.70 3.48
CA GLU A 299 5.69 1.44 4.67
C GLU A 299 5.69 0.54 5.92
N GLY A 300 6.90 0.24 6.43
CA GLY A 300 7.02 -0.43 7.72
C GLY A 300 6.64 0.49 8.91
N PRO A 301 6.68 -0.04 10.15
CA PRO A 301 7.21 -1.34 10.55
C PRO A 301 6.20 -2.49 10.57
N ILE A 302 4.93 -2.22 10.29
CA ILE A 302 3.84 -3.20 10.36
C ILE A 302 3.69 -4.00 9.07
N GLY A 303 3.09 -5.17 9.18
CA GLY A 303 2.70 -6.03 8.07
C GLY A 303 2.02 -7.29 8.59
N ILE A 304 1.42 -8.06 7.69
CA ILE A 304 0.76 -9.34 7.96
C ILE A 304 1.48 -10.42 7.16
N GLY A 305 1.95 -11.48 7.82
CA GLY A 305 2.70 -12.55 7.14
C GLY A 305 3.38 -13.51 8.10
N THR A 306 3.99 -14.53 7.53
CA THR A 306 4.67 -15.63 8.28
C THR A 306 6.10 -15.31 8.72
N ARG A 307 6.67 -14.17 8.29
CA ARG A 307 8.02 -13.78 8.69
C ARG A 307 8.03 -13.29 10.13
N VAL A 308 9.05 -13.72 10.91
CA VAL A 308 9.18 -13.39 12.35
C VAL A 308 9.16 -11.87 12.60
N GLN A 309 9.69 -11.07 11.71
CA GLN A 309 9.65 -9.60 11.82
C GLN A 309 8.23 -9.03 12.00
N TYR A 310 7.21 -9.70 11.50
CA TYR A 310 5.81 -9.29 11.69
C TYR A 310 5.25 -9.61 13.08
N SER A 311 6.03 -10.28 13.95
CA SER A 311 5.71 -10.50 15.36
C SER A 311 6.25 -9.40 16.30
N GLU A 312 7.09 -8.48 15.79
CA GLU A 312 7.79 -7.50 16.62
C GLU A 312 6.94 -6.27 16.94
N VAL A 313 6.01 -5.92 16.05
CA VAL A 313 5.17 -4.73 16.16
C VAL A 313 3.70 -5.09 16.14
N SER A 314 3.00 -4.70 17.22
CA SER A 314 1.56 -4.87 17.31
C SER A 314 0.83 -3.87 16.41
N LEU A 315 -0.30 -4.28 15.86
CA LEU A 315 -1.18 -3.38 15.14
C LEU A 315 -1.81 -2.34 16.09
N ALA A 316 -1.95 -1.12 15.61
CA ALA A 316 -2.51 0.01 16.33
C ALA A 316 -3.61 0.70 15.51
N VAL A 317 -4.57 1.33 16.19
CA VAL A 317 -5.57 2.18 15.54
C VAL A 317 -4.87 3.25 14.70
N GLY A 318 -5.33 3.46 13.48
CA GLY A 318 -4.71 4.36 12.51
C GLY A 318 -3.63 3.73 11.62
N ASN A 319 -3.30 2.45 11.81
CA ASN A 319 -2.49 1.74 10.83
C ASN A 319 -3.28 1.51 9.54
N VAL A 320 -2.63 1.69 8.40
CA VAL A 320 -3.14 1.37 7.06
C VAL A 320 -2.32 0.22 6.50
N ILE A 321 -2.98 -0.85 6.07
CA ILE A 321 -2.35 -2.14 5.74
C ILE A 321 -3.04 -2.73 4.53
N SER A 322 -2.28 -3.41 3.64
CA SER A 322 -2.87 -4.24 2.59
C SER A 322 -3.37 -5.58 3.16
N ASP A 323 -4.40 -6.12 2.54
CA ASP A 323 -4.93 -7.48 2.72
C ASP A 323 -4.98 -8.14 1.35
N GLU A 324 -3.92 -8.87 0.98
CA GLU A 324 -3.59 -9.29 -0.39
C GLU A 324 -3.28 -10.79 -0.53
N PRO A 325 -4.10 -11.71 -0.02
CA PRO A 325 -3.89 -13.13 -0.28
C PRO A 325 -3.89 -13.45 -1.77
N GLY A 326 -3.18 -14.52 -2.14
CA GLY A 326 -3.10 -14.94 -3.54
C GLY A 326 -2.96 -16.45 -3.70
N TYR A 327 -2.98 -16.93 -4.95
CA TYR A 327 -2.63 -18.28 -5.36
C TYR A 327 -1.99 -18.24 -6.74
N TYR A 328 -0.89 -18.94 -6.92
CA TYR A 328 -0.11 -18.88 -8.17
C TYR A 328 0.23 -20.29 -8.63
N GLU A 329 -0.19 -20.63 -9.84
CA GLU A 329 0.14 -21.89 -10.49
C GLU A 329 1.14 -21.62 -11.61
N ASP A 330 2.42 -21.89 -11.33
CA ASP A 330 3.54 -21.57 -12.19
C ASP A 330 3.30 -22.04 -13.64
N GLY A 331 3.48 -21.12 -14.59
CA GLY A 331 3.28 -21.36 -16.00
C GLY A 331 1.83 -21.47 -16.48
N LYS A 332 0.85 -21.19 -15.59
CA LYS A 332 -0.58 -21.26 -15.94
C LYS A 332 -1.30 -19.96 -15.63
N PHE A 333 -1.49 -19.61 -14.36
CA PHE A 333 -2.20 -18.40 -13.93
C PHE A 333 -1.85 -17.99 -12.50
N GLY A 334 -2.15 -16.74 -12.16
CA GLY A 334 -2.07 -16.22 -10.80
C GLY A 334 -3.35 -15.49 -10.40
N ILE A 335 -3.66 -15.54 -9.12
CA ILE A 335 -4.79 -14.85 -8.50
C ILE A 335 -4.26 -14.07 -7.30
N ARG A 336 -4.59 -12.79 -7.21
CA ARG A 336 -4.45 -11.95 -6.03
C ARG A 336 -5.73 -11.11 -5.89
N ILE A 337 -6.20 -10.99 -4.67
CA ILE A 337 -7.30 -10.09 -4.32
C ILE A 337 -6.78 -9.22 -3.20
N GLU A 338 -6.75 -7.91 -3.42
CA GLU A 338 -6.20 -6.98 -2.48
C GLU A 338 -7.15 -5.83 -2.18
N ASN A 339 -7.35 -5.61 -0.90
CA ASN A 339 -7.97 -4.43 -0.35
C ASN A 339 -7.01 -3.73 0.62
N MET A 340 -7.06 -2.42 0.66
CA MET A 340 -6.49 -1.64 1.73
C MET A 340 -7.46 -1.57 2.89
N VAL A 341 -6.94 -1.81 4.09
CA VAL A 341 -7.71 -1.77 5.34
C VAL A 341 -7.07 -0.85 6.37
N MET A 342 -7.90 -0.20 7.17
CA MET A 342 -7.47 0.63 8.31
C MET A 342 -7.82 -0.04 9.62
N VAL A 343 -6.88 -0.06 10.56
CA VAL A 343 -7.13 -0.59 11.90
C VAL A 343 -7.94 0.40 12.72
N LYS A 344 -9.04 -0.06 13.30
CA LYS A 344 -9.93 0.73 14.18
C LYS A 344 -10.33 -0.04 15.44
N GLU A 345 -10.81 0.66 16.45
CA GLU A 345 -11.48 0.00 17.57
C GLU A 345 -12.84 -0.57 17.13
N VAL A 346 -13.18 -1.72 17.68
CA VAL A 346 -14.45 -2.40 17.39
C VAL A 346 -15.13 -2.86 18.69
N GLU A 347 -16.44 -2.79 18.69
CA GLU A 347 -17.23 -3.34 19.78
C GLU A 347 -17.37 -4.86 19.67
N THR A 348 -17.35 -5.53 20.83
CA THR A 348 -17.59 -6.97 20.95
C THR A 348 -18.65 -7.22 22.03
N ASN A 349 -19.36 -8.33 21.95
CA ASN A 349 -20.40 -8.69 22.91
C ASN A 349 -19.83 -8.88 24.33
N HIS A 350 -18.59 -9.28 24.42
CA HIS A 350 -17.87 -9.48 25.68
C HIS A 350 -16.47 -8.89 25.57
N LYS A 351 -15.93 -8.41 26.69
CA LYS A 351 -14.52 -7.94 26.80
C LYS A 351 -13.79 -8.86 27.77
N PHE A 352 -12.68 -9.45 27.31
CA PHE A 352 -11.81 -10.24 28.15
C PHE A 352 -10.66 -9.36 28.68
N GLY A 353 -10.64 -9.09 29.95
CA GLY A 353 -9.73 -8.14 30.58
C GLY A 353 -10.03 -6.68 30.18
N ASP A 354 -9.04 -5.81 30.39
CA ASP A 354 -9.18 -4.35 30.15
C ASP A 354 -8.74 -3.90 28.76
N LYS A 355 -8.35 -4.84 27.88
CA LYS A 355 -7.86 -4.50 26.55
C LYS A 355 -9.02 -4.19 25.60
N PRO A 356 -8.95 -3.09 24.82
CA PRO A 356 -9.86 -2.84 23.73
C PRO A 356 -9.66 -3.89 22.63
N TYR A 357 -10.71 -4.14 21.82
CA TYR A 357 -10.65 -4.97 20.64
C TYR A 357 -10.51 -4.09 19.40
N LEU A 358 -9.72 -4.58 18.47
CA LEU A 358 -9.46 -3.95 17.17
C LEU A 358 -10.04 -4.80 16.05
N GLY A 359 -10.24 -4.19 14.92
CA GLY A 359 -10.67 -4.81 13.67
C GLY A 359 -10.32 -3.89 12.53
N PHE A 360 -10.85 -4.18 11.36
CA PHE A 360 -10.53 -3.46 10.14
C PHE A 360 -11.73 -2.69 9.58
N GLU A 361 -11.44 -1.64 8.84
CA GLU A 361 -12.30 -0.91 7.94
C GLU A 361 -11.65 -0.95 6.56
N HIS A 362 -12.29 -1.54 5.56
CA HIS A 362 -11.79 -1.45 4.20
C HIS A 362 -11.96 -0.04 3.64
N VAL A 363 -11.02 0.38 2.82
CA VAL A 363 -11.08 1.65 2.09
C VAL A 363 -11.06 1.46 0.58
N THR A 364 -10.58 0.32 0.10
CA THR A 364 -10.68 -0.06 -1.30
C THR A 364 -12.14 -0.25 -1.71
N VAL A 365 -12.55 0.41 -2.78
CA VAL A 365 -13.93 0.37 -3.31
C VAL A 365 -13.93 0.01 -4.80
N THR A 366 -13.47 -1.20 -5.09
CA THR A 366 -13.41 -1.78 -6.44
C THR A 366 -14.10 -3.14 -6.42
N PRO A 367 -15.03 -3.46 -7.33
CA PRO A 367 -15.78 -4.71 -7.25
C PRO A 367 -14.90 -5.93 -7.44
N HIS A 368 -15.29 -7.05 -6.83
CA HIS A 368 -14.75 -8.37 -7.12
C HIS A 368 -15.29 -8.91 -8.45
N CYS A 369 -14.50 -9.73 -9.15
CA CYS A 369 -14.94 -10.33 -10.41
C CYS A 369 -16.00 -11.41 -10.18
N ARG A 370 -17.26 -11.12 -10.52
CA ARG A 370 -18.38 -12.06 -10.36
C ARG A 370 -18.17 -13.38 -11.07
N ASN A 371 -17.57 -13.33 -12.26
CA ASN A 371 -17.38 -14.47 -13.12
C ASN A 371 -16.45 -15.55 -12.51
N LEU A 372 -15.56 -15.14 -11.62
CA LEU A 372 -14.61 -16.02 -10.93
C LEU A 372 -15.15 -16.57 -9.58
N VAL A 373 -16.31 -16.13 -9.10
CA VAL A 373 -16.82 -16.58 -7.80
C VAL A 373 -17.62 -17.88 -7.96
N ASP A 374 -17.18 -18.94 -7.29
CA ASP A 374 -17.99 -20.14 -7.07
C ASP A 374 -18.90 -19.95 -5.84
N MET A 375 -20.16 -19.65 -6.10
CA MET A 375 -21.15 -19.38 -5.07
C MET A 375 -21.45 -20.58 -4.16
N SER A 376 -21.12 -21.80 -4.59
CA SER A 376 -21.34 -23.02 -3.79
C SER A 376 -20.34 -23.14 -2.64
N LEU A 377 -19.18 -22.50 -2.75
CA LEU A 377 -18.11 -22.50 -1.74
C LEU A 377 -18.31 -21.41 -0.66
N LEU A 378 -19.22 -20.46 -0.88
CA LEU A 378 -19.46 -19.35 0.04
C LEU A 378 -20.56 -19.67 1.04
N THR A 379 -20.31 -19.34 2.31
CA THR A 379 -21.35 -19.34 3.36
C THR A 379 -22.33 -18.18 3.18
N ALA A 380 -23.47 -18.24 3.87
CA ALA A 380 -24.46 -17.16 3.83
C ALA A 380 -23.89 -15.82 4.35
N ASP A 381 -23.02 -15.87 5.37
CA ASP A 381 -22.39 -14.68 5.92
C ASP A 381 -21.34 -14.06 4.97
N GLU A 382 -20.59 -14.88 4.24
CA GLU A 382 -19.66 -14.39 3.22
C GLU A 382 -20.40 -13.77 2.03
N LYS A 383 -21.49 -14.38 1.57
CA LYS A 383 -22.36 -13.79 0.54
C LYS A 383 -22.93 -12.45 0.99
N LYS A 384 -23.42 -12.37 2.23
CA LYS A 384 -23.91 -11.12 2.80
C LYS A 384 -22.82 -10.06 2.80
N PHE A 385 -21.61 -10.40 3.25
CA PHE A 385 -20.47 -9.48 3.28
C PHE A 385 -20.13 -8.95 1.89
N ILE A 386 -20.05 -9.83 0.88
CA ILE A 386 -19.75 -9.41 -0.50
C ILE A 386 -20.85 -8.48 -1.03
N ASN A 387 -22.13 -8.78 -0.76
CA ASN A 387 -23.23 -7.94 -1.19
C ASN A 387 -23.20 -6.55 -0.54
N GLU A 388 -22.88 -6.46 0.76
CA GLU A 388 -22.72 -5.19 1.47
C GLU A 388 -21.52 -4.40 0.91
N TYR A 389 -20.40 -5.06 0.66
CA TYR A 389 -19.23 -4.46 0.03
C TYR A 389 -19.55 -3.95 -1.39
N HIS A 390 -20.20 -4.76 -2.24
CA HIS A 390 -20.57 -4.36 -3.59
C HIS A 390 -21.57 -3.19 -3.60
N GLN A 391 -22.50 -3.14 -2.65
CA GLN A 391 -23.41 -2.00 -2.51
C GLN A 391 -22.61 -0.72 -2.17
N GLU A 392 -21.67 -0.81 -1.24
CA GLU A 392 -20.81 0.32 -0.88
C GLU A 392 -19.96 0.79 -2.06
N VAL A 393 -19.37 -0.14 -2.82
CA VAL A 393 -18.64 0.17 -4.06
C VAL A 393 -19.52 0.96 -5.02
N PHE A 394 -20.74 0.48 -5.26
CA PHE A 394 -21.66 1.16 -6.15
C PHE A 394 -22.03 2.56 -5.65
N ASP A 395 -22.39 2.69 -4.38
CA ASP A 395 -22.83 3.96 -3.80
C ASP A 395 -21.71 5.02 -3.82
N LYS A 396 -20.46 4.60 -3.61
CA LYS A 396 -19.31 5.51 -3.56
C LYS A 396 -18.79 5.90 -4.95
N THR A 397 -18.82 4.99 -5.93
CA THR A 397 -18.16 5.18 -7.22
C THR A 397 -19.10 5.54 -8.38
N SER A 398 -20.38 5.12 -8.34
CA SER A 398 -21.34 5.36 -9.44
C SER A 398 -21.50 6.83 -9.83
N LYS A 399 -21.34 7.76 -8.87
CA LYS A 399 -21.47 9.21 -9.07
C LYS A 399 -20.39 9.81 -9.99
N TYR A 400 -19.34 9.06 -10.28
CA TYR A 400 -18.28 9.48 -11.21
C TYR A 400 -18.63 9.24 -12.68
N PHE A 401 -19.73 8.55 -12.95
CA PHE A 401 -20.10 8.11 -14.30
C PHE A 401 -21.44 8.69 -14.75
N ASP A 402 -21.49 9.08 -16.02
CA ASP A 402 -22.74 9.51 -16.64
C ASP A 402 -23.74 8.35 -16.68
N ASN A 403 -25.04 8.71 -16.68
CA ASN A 403 -26.12 7.77 -16.85
C ASN A 403 -25.97 7.00 -18.18
N ASP A 404 -26.21 5.71 -18.14
CA ASP A 404 -26.12 4.78 -19.29
C ASP A 404 -24.71 4.69 -19.93
N SER A 405 -23.67 5.19 -19.26
CA SER A 405 -22.29 4.98 -19.71
C SER A 405 -21.89 3.50 -19.65
N LEU A 406 -20.89 3.14 -20.48
CA LEU A 406 -20.28 1.81 -20.48
C LEU A 406 -19.88 1.40 -19.05
N THR A 407 -19.17 2.28 -18.37
CA THR A 407 -18.66 2.03 -17.01
C THR A 407 -19.77 1.85 -15.98
N LEU A 408 -20.81 2.70 -16.01
CA LEU A 408 -21.91 2.57 -15.07
C LEU A 408 -22.69 1.25 -15.28
N ASN A 409 -22.87 0.81 -16.53
CA ASN A 409 -23.54 -0.44 -16.82
C ASN A 409 -22.68 -1.65 -16.40
N TRP A 410 -21.38 -1.61 -16.62
CA TRP A 410 -20.42 -2.60 -16.11
C TRP A 410 -20.46 -2.66 -14.58
N LEU A 411 -20.37 -1.52 -13.91
CA LEU A 411 -20.40 -1.41 -12.45
C LEU A 411 -21.68 -1.98 -11.86
N LYS A 412 -22.85 -1.65 -12.43
CA LYS A 412 -24.16 -2.23 -12.03
C LYS A 412 -24.16 -3.74 -12.12
N ARG A 413 -23.56 -4.31 -13.16
CA ARG A 413 -23.47 -5.77 -13.34
C ARG A 413 -22.55 -6.39 -12.30
N GLU A 414 -21.33 -5.85 -12.12
CA GLU A 414 -20.35 -6.43 -11.20
C GLU A 414 -20.78 -6.28 -9.73
N THR A 415 -21.52 -5.24 -9.38
CA THR A 415 -22.01 -5.00 -8.02
C THR A 415 -23.41 -5.53 -7.73
N ALA A 416 -24.06 -6.18 -8.70
CA ALA A 416 -25.39 -6.77 -8.47
C ALA A 416 -25.35 -7.81 -7.33
N PRO A 417 -26.36 -7.90 -6.46
CA PRO A 417 -26.41 -8.90 -5.39
C PRO A 417 -26.28 -10.34 -5.91
N TYR A 418 -25.69 -11.20 -5.08
CA TYR A 418 -25.61 -12.64 -5.30
C TYR A 418 -26.86 -13.35 -4.79
#